data_8b2c24b02b8705b662058d6298648a16
#
_entry.id   8b2c24b02b8705b662058d6298648a16
#
_cell.length_a   1.000
_cell.length_b   1.000
_cell.length_c   1.000
_cell.angle_alpha   90.00
_cell.angle_beta   90.00
_cell.angle_gamma   90.00
#
_symmetry.space_group_name_H-M   'P 1'
#
loop_
_entity.id
_entity.type
_entity.pdbx_description
1 polymer ?
#
loop_
_entity_poly.entity_id
_entity_poly.type
_entity_poly.pdbx_seq_one_letter_code
_entity_poly.pdbx_strand_id
1 'polypeptide(L)'
;MPYSRRSVFLLVIAAIWLTAADLLPSPLGSAAGSVAEPLTIPDTRLPEYKPRRADTPKARLGGHIRGVESGGPGLIALVPDHVAFTVKTDPTLCWYQSLHTSRPMVLTVVDSRGIRPILEQSLPSPVRRGIHCLRPRAYGVEFRAEESYRWYVTVVMDPDRPSLDVVAGGMIERISLDEACALGMPCPSAACDTDGIYRYTESGLWYDAIACLVQLMEQNSDDDRFRLMLDHLLHQSGVHLPGDSSP
;
A
#
# COMPACT_ATOMS: atom_id res chain seq x y z
N MET A 1 42.08 0.40 -35.24
CA MET A 1 42.09 1.50 -36.26
C MET A 1 40.87 2.33 -36.03
N PRO A 2 41.04 3.63 -35.85
CA PRO A 2 39.99 4.54 -35.43
C PRO A 2 39.39 5.27 -36.64
N TYR A 3 38.14 5.71 -36.56
CA TYR A 3 37.69 6.83 -37.36
C TYR A 3 36.77 7.79 -36.56
N SER A 4 37.37 8.91 -36.32
CA SER A 4 36.87 10.19 -35.87
C SER A 4 36.17 10.94 -37.01
N ARG A 5 35.17 11.78 -36.70
CA ARG A 5 34.97 13.16 -37.25
C ARG A 5 33.62 13.70 -36.71
N ARG A 6 33.71 14.72 -35.90
CA ARG A 6 33.82 16.21 -36.08
C ARG A 6 32.47 16.89 -36.32
N SER A 7 32.10 17.62 -35.33
CA SER A 7 31.53 18.97 -35.22
C SER A 7 31.13 19.70 -36.50
N VAL A 8 29.94 20.30 -36.51
CA VAL A 8 29.64 21.56 -37.18
C VAL A 8 28.83 22.46 -36.26
N PHE A 9 29.45 23.57 -35.87
CA PHE A 9 28.85 24.77 -35.29
C PHE A 9 28.16 25.55 -36.40
N LEU A 10 26.97 26.05 -36.17
CA LEU A 10 26.39 27.14 -36.95
C LEU A 10 25.82 28.20 -36.02
N LEU A 11 26.62 29.28 -35.91
CA LEU A 11 26.27 30.58 -35.39
C LEU A 11 25.36 31.30 -36.44
N VAL A 12 24.21 31.81 -36.00
CA VAL A 12 23.50 32.83 -36.76
C VAL A 12 23.23 34.01 -35.83
N ILE A 13 23.91 35.10 -36.16
CA ILE A 13 23.78 36.45 -35.64
C ILE A 13 22.74 37.17 -36.54
N ALA A 14 21.74 37.80 -35.95
CA ALA A 14 21.02 38.90 -36.60
C ALA A 14 20.26 39.69 -35.53
N ALA A 15 20.74 40.80 -35.20
CA ALA A 15 20.42 42.15 -35.67
C ALA A 15 19.29 42.81 -34.86
N ILE A 16 19.78 43.76 -34.10
CA ILE A 16 19.06 44.79 -33.33
C ILE A 16 18.30 45.74 -34.27
N TRP A 17 17.02 45.94 -33.97
CA TRP A 17 16.31 47.18 -34.43
C TRP A 17 15.76 47.89 -33.21
N LEU A 18 16.37 49.07 -32.92
CA LEU A 18 15.84 50.10 -32.06
C LEU A 18 14.77 50.86 -32.85
N THR A 19 13.55 50.95 -32.31
CA THR A 19 12.66 52.05 -32.59
C THR A 19 12.12 52.63 -31.30
N ALA A 20 12.52 53.84 -31.02
CA ALA A 20 11.95 54.70 -29.99
C ALA A 20 10.68 55.36 -30.57
N ALA A 21 9.58 55.24 -29.85
CA ALA A 21 8.52 56.25 -29.87
C ALA A 21 7.50 56.01 -28.77
N ASP A 22 7.25 57.07 -28.07
CA ASP A 22 6.05 57.60 -27.43
C ASP A 22 5.76 57.20 -25.97
N LEU A 23 6.15 58.19 -25.17
CA LEU A 23 5.62 58.44 -23.82
C LEU A 23 4.16 58.91 -23.92
N LEU A 24 3.23 58.11 -23.43
CA LEU A 24 1.91 58.58 -23.00
C LEU A 24 1.67 58.05 -21.58
N PRO A 25 1.19 58.90 -20.64
CA PRO A 25 0.90 58.45 -19.29
C PRO A 25 -0.39 57.63 -19.28
N SER A 26 -0.28 56.36 -18.81
CA SER A 26 -1.42 55.52 -18.57
C SER A 26 -2.24 55.95 -17.38
N PRO A 27 -3.56 55.93 -17.43
CA PRO A 27 -4.41 56.23 -16.29
C PRO A 27 -4.24 55.17 -15.17
N LEU A 28 -4.27 55.64 -13.96
CA LEU A 28 -4.32 54.87 -12.71
C LEU A 28 -5.42 53.83 -12.78
N GLY A 29 -5.07 52.61 -13.15
CA GLY A 29 -5.94 51.43 -13.04
C GLY A 29 -6.10 51.01 -11.61
N SER A 30 -7.33 51.07 -11.16
CA SER A 30 -7.84 50.60 -9.88
C SER A 30 -7.27 49.19 -9.57
N ALA A 31 -6.57 49.04 -8.45
CA ALA A 31 -6.20 47.73 -7.94
C ALA A 31 -7.49 47.02 -7.53
N ALA A 32 -8.04 46.21 -8.44
CA ALA A 32 -9.01 45.20 -8.10
C ALA A 32 -8.29 44.20 -7.20
N GLY A 33 -8.66 44.19 -5.92
CA GLY A 33 -8.18 43.22 -4.96
C GLY A 33 -8.39 41.83 -5.51
N SER A 34 -7.28 41.10 -5.67
CA SER A 34 -7.31 39.67 -5.87
C SER A 34 -8.05 39.08 -4.67
N VAL A 35 -9.31 38.71 -4.87
CA VAL A 35 -10.03 37.86 -3.93
C VAL A 35 -9.24 36.55 -3.93
N ALA A 36 -8.52 36.31 -2.84
CA ALA A 36 -7.89 35.02 -2.61
C ALA A 36 -9.00 33.98 -2.78
N GLU A 37 -8.86 33.08 -3.76
CA GLU A 37 -9.71 31.91 -3.84
C GLU A 37 -9.68 31.23 -2.46
N PRO A 38 -10.85 30.88 -1.90
CA PRO A 38 -10.88 30.14 -0.68
C PRO A 38 -10.09 28.86 -0.93
N LEU A 39 -9.03 28.64 -0.14
CA LEU A 39 -8.32 27.37 -0.07
C LEU A 39 -9.39 26.31 0.15
N THR A 40 -9.74 25.61 -0.90
CA THR A 40 -10.61 24.44 -0.82
C THR A 40 -9.87 23.45 0.05
N ILE A 41 -10.30 23.32 1.30
CA ILE A 41 -9.81 22.24 2.18
C ILE A 41 -10.14 20.97 1.42
N PRO A 42 -9.15 20.16 1.01
CA PRO A 42 -9.42 18.94 0.29
C PRO A 42 -10.37 18.11 1.14
N ASP A 43 -11.41 17.59 0.51
CA ASP A 43 -12.42 16.72 1.14
C ASP A 43 -11.72 15.65 1.98
N THR A 44 -11.71 15.84 3.29
CA THR A 44 -11.01 14.97 4.25
C THR A 44 -11.90 13.77 4.59
N ARG A 45 -12.71 13.32 3.62
CA ARG A 45 -13.48 12.10 3.77
C ARG A 45 -12.50 10.94 3.90
N LEU A 46 -12.58 10.21 5.00
CA LEU A 46 -11.81 8.98 5.18
C LEU A 46 -12.53 7.81 4.49
N PRO A 47 -11.80 6.88 3.87
CA PRO A 47 -12.39 5.71 3.23
C PRO A 47 -13.01 4.79 4.28
N GLU A 48 -14.18 4.23 4.00
CA GLU A 48 -14.87 3.28 4.86
C GLU A 48 -14.79 1.88 4.24
N TYR A 49 -14.23 0.93 4.95
CA TYR A 49 -14.18 -0.45 4.50
C TYR A 49 -15.52 -1.15 4.77
N LYS A 50 -16.11 -1.74 3.73
CA LYS A 50 -17.36 -2.51 3.77
C LYS A 50 -17.05 -3.99 3.53
N PRO A 51 -16.96 -4.82 4.59
CA PRO A 51 -16.66 -6.24 4.42
C PRO A 51 -17.76 -6.94 3.62
N ARG A 52 -17.38 -7.79 2.67
CA ARG A 52 -18.32 -8.56 1.83
C ARG A 52 -19.03 -9.66 2.61
N ARG A 53 -18.37 -10.25 3.59
CA ARG A 53 -18.89 -11.29 4.48
C ARG A 53 -18.48 -10.93 5.90
N ALA A 54 -19.43 -10.51 6.71
CA ALA A 54 -19.18 -10.16 8.11
C ALA A 54 -19.14 -11.38 9.04
N ASP A 55 -19.76 -12.50 8.65
CA ASP A 55 -19.95 -13.69 9.49
C ASP A 55 -18.90 -14.79 9.28
N THR A 56 -17.74 -14.44 8.75
CA THR A 56 -16.65 -15.43 8.55
C THR A 56 -15.86 -15.67 9.84
N PRO A 57 -15.34 -16.90 10.04
CA PRO A 57 -14.50 -17.20 11.20
C PRO A 57 -13.30 -16.27 11.31
N LYS A 58 -12.80 -16.05 12.51
CA LYS A 58 -11.59 -15.24 12.75
C LYS A 58 -10.43 -15.74 11.88
N ALA A 59 -10.00 -14.89 10.99
CA ALA A 59 -9.02 -15.22 9.94
C ALA A 59 -7.63 -14.64 10.21
N ARG A 60 -7.55 -13.60 11.05
CA ARG A 60 -6.26 -12.99 11.42
C ARG A 60 -5.57 -13.81 12.49
N LEU A 61 -4.33 -14.19 12.23
CA LEU A 61 -3.43 -14.77 13.21
C LEU A 61 -2.42 -13.72 13.67
N GLY A 62 -2.18 -13.63 15.00
CA GLY A 62 -1.21 -12.70 15.56
C GLY A 62 -1.71 -11.24 15.48
N GLY A 63 -2.54 -10.83 16.37
CA GLY A 63 -3.00 -9.43 16.51
C GLY A 63 -2.61 -8.80 17.82
N HIS A 64 -2.05 -9.60 18.71
CA HIS A 64 -1.42 -9.12 19.93
C HIS A 64 0.09 -9.24 19.78
N ILE A 65 0.81 -8.24 20.23
CA ILE A 65 2.26 -8.21 20.29
C ILE A 65 2.72 -9.29 21.31
N ARG A 66 2.46 -10.56 20.96
CA ARG A 66 3.01 -11.70 21.71
C ARG A 66 4.48 -11.78 21.35
N GLY A 67 5.34 -11.28 22.13
CA GLY A 67 6.78 -11.25 21.87
C GLY A 67 7.44 -10.06 22.53
N VAL A 68 6.69 -8.99 22.80
CA VAL A 68 7.22 -7.82 23.50
C VAL A 68 7.54 -8.15 24.95
N GLU A 69 6.77 -9.02 25.59
CA GLU A 69 7.09 -9.52 26.95
C GLU A 69 8.38 -10.35 26.97
N SER A 70 8.79 -10.92 25.84
CA SER A 70 10.03 -11.70 25.69
C SER A 70 11.15 -10.92 25.01
N GLY A 71 10.98 -9.60 24.76
CA GLY A 71 12.00 -8.76 24.11
C GLY A 71 12.20 -9.06 22.61
N GLY A 72 11.29 -9.81 21.97
CA GLY A 72 11.32 -10.14 20.55
C GLY A 72 10.56 -9.12 19.67
N PRO A 73 10.76 -9.15 18.34
CA PRO A 73 10.01 -8.31 17.41
C PRO A 73 8.53 -8.73 17.35
N GLY A 74 7.63 -7.79 17.56
CA GLY A 74 6.22 -8.02 17.34
C GLY A 74 5.87 -7.95 15.84
N LEU A 75 5.01 -8.86 15.39
CA LEU A 75 4.46 -8.87 14.03
C LEU A 75 2.95 -8.63 14.08
N ILE A 76 2.46 -7.80 13.15
CA ILE A 76 1.03 -7.53 12.97
C ILE A 76 0.71 -7.60 11.48
N ALA A 77 -0.12 -8.56 11.07
CA ALA A 77 -0.63 -8.59 9.70
C ALA A 77 -1.63 -7.44 9.49
N LEU A 78 -1.47 -6.68 8.40
CA LEU A 78 -2.35 -5.56 8.06
C LEU A 78 -3.63 -6.07 7.39
N VAL A 79 -4.38 -6.88 8.10
CA VAL A 79 -5.61 -7.52 7.59
C VAL A 79 -6.71 -7.48 8.65
N PRO A 80 -8.00 -7.49 8.26
CA PRO A 80 -9.10 -7.60 9.20
C PRO A 80 -9.12 -8.99 9.88
N ASP A 81 -9.97 -9.16 10.87
CA ASP A 81 -10.12 -10.43 11.60
C ASP A 81 -10.98 -11.48 10.87
N HIS A 82 -11.46 -11.16 9.69
CA HIS A 82 -12.25 -12.03 8.80
C HIS A 82 -11.51 -12.27 7.48
N VAL A 83 -12.04 -13.17 6.63
CA VAL A 83 -11.52 -13.40 5.27
C VAL A 83 -11.67 -12.12 4.45
N ALA A 84 -10.57 -11.60 3.93
CA ALA A 84 -10.56 -10.42 3.11
C ALA A 84 -10.33 -10.77 1.63
N PHE A 85 -10.79 -9.88 0.74
CA PHE A 85 -10.86 -10.17 -0.69
C PHE A 85 -9.86 -9.37 -1.50
N THR A 86 -9.51 -9.95 -2.67
CA THR A 86 -8.76 -9.30 -3.75
C THR A 86 -9.28 -9.74 -5.10
N VAL A 87 -9.13 -8.89 -6.12
CA VAL A 87 -9.33 -9.28 -7.53
C VAL A 87 -8.02 -9.62 -8.23
N LYS A 88 -6.88 -9.30 -7.61
CA LYS A 88 -5.56 -9.46 -8.24
C LYS A 88 -5.08 -10.90 -8.18
N THR A 89 -4.48 -11.38 -9.28
CA THR A 89 -3.76 -12.66 -9.33
C THR A 89 -2.49 -12.61 -8.49
N ASP A 90 -1.96 -11.40 -8.30
CA ASP A 90 -0.74 -11.10 -7.55
C ASP A 90 -1.07 -10.09 -6.44
N PRO A 91 -1.72 -10.53 -5.35
CA PRO A 91 -2.04 -9.64 -4.24
C PRO A 91 -0.78 -9.22 -3.50
N THR A 92 -0.84 -8.06 -2.86
CA THR A 92 0.21 -7.59 -1.98
C THR A 92 -0.12 -7.97 -0.55
N LEU A 93 0.77 -8.71 0.10
CA LEU A 93 0.65 -9.16 1.49
C LEU A 93 1.47 -8.21 2.37
N CYS A 94 0.81 -7.49 3.28
CA CYS A 94 1.47 -6.47 4.10
C CYS A 94 1.40 -6.81 5.59
N TRP A 95 2.51 -6.54 6.30
CA TRP A 95 2.61 -6.67 7.75
C TRP A 95 3.42 -5.52 8.34
N TYR A 96 3.21 -5.28 9.61
CA TYR A 96 4.02 -4.35 10.39
C TYR A 96 4.96 -5.13 11.30
N GLN A 97 6.20 -4.66 11.38
CA GLN A 97 7.23 -5.17 12.29
C GLN A 97 7.60 -4.10 13.29
N SER A 98 7.51 -4.43 14.58
CA SER A 98 7.70 -3.46 15.67
C SER A 98 9.14 -3.09 15.95
N LEU A 99 10.09 -4.00 15.68
CA LEU A 99 11.52 -3.84 15.95
C LEU A 99 12.36 -4.31 14.77
N HIS A 100 13.54 -3.71 14.60
CA HIS A 100 14.58 -4.24 13.72
C HIS A 100 14.99 -5.64 14.15
N THR A 101 15.12 -6.57 13.20
CA THR A 101 15.61 -7.92 13.47
C THR A 101 16.56 -8.42 12.41
N SER A 102 17.59 -9.16 12.83
CA SER A 102 18.46 -9.95 11.94
C SER A 102 18.12 -11.44 11.99
N ARG A 103 17.06 -11.81 12.72
CA ARG A 103 16.60 -13.19 12.77
C ARG A 103 16.04 -13.64 11.43
N PRO A 104 16.15 -14.92 11.10
CA PRO A 104 15.51 -15.46 9.90
C PRO A 104 14.00 -15.18 9.94
N MET A 105 13.47 -14.79 8.79
CA MET A 105 12.03 -14.61 8.59
C MET A 105 11.58 -15.43 7.39
N VAL A 106 10.39 -16.00 7.48
CA VAL A 106 9.82 -16.85 6.45
C VAL A 106 8.41 -16.37 6.11
N LEU A 107 8.11 -16.21 4.81
CA LEU A 107 6.76 -16.07 4.29
C LEU A 107 6.26 -17.46 3.86
N THR A 108 5.11 -17.85 4.38
CA THR A 108 4.43 -19.09 4.01
C THR A 108 3.07 -18.77 3.44
N VAL A 109 2.71 -19.39 2.31
CA VAL A 109 1.36 -19.32 1.72
C VAL A 109 0.84 -20.75 1.55
N VAL A 110 -0.40 -20.98 1.99
CA VAL A 110 -1.09 -22.27 1.95
C VAL A 110 -2.42 -22.10 1.24
N ASP A 111 -2.76 -23.00 0.34
CA ASP A 111 -4.06 -23.00 -0.32
C ASP A 111 -5.18 -23.55 0.59
N SER A 112 -6.41 -23.54 0.09
CA SER A 112 -7.60 -24.01 0.84
C SER A 112 -7.51 -25.48 1.27
N ARG A 113 -6.70 -26.31 0.59
CA ARG A 113 -6.47 -27.72 0.93
C ARG A 113 -5.58 -27.89 2.15
N GLY A 114 -4.70 -26.92 2.42
CA GLY A 114 -3.93 -26.83 3.66
C GLY A 114 -2.93 -27.96 3.91
N ILE A 115 -2.65 -28.81 2.91
CA ILE A 115 -1.82 -30.02 3.09
C ILE A 115 -0.33 -29.67 3.03
N ARG A 116 0.03 -28.75 2.12
CA ARG A 116 1.41 -28.29 1.94
C ARG A 116 1.41 -26.81 1.58
N PRO A 117 2.44 -26.05 2.00
CA PRO A 117 2.64 -24.71 1.50
C PRO A 117 2.80 -24.71 -0.03
N ILE A 118 2.14 -23.76 -0.69
CA ILE A 118 2.38 -23.46 -2.10
C ILE A 118 3.55 -22.48 -2.26
N LEU A 119 3.91 -21.79 -1.18
CA LEU A 119 5.09 -20.94 -1.06
C LEU A 119 5.64 -21.07 0.36
N GLU A 120 6.95 -21.28 0.46
CA GLU A 120 7.73 -21.11 1.68
C GLU A 120 9.03 -20.42 1.30
N GLN A 121 9.14 -19.15 1.67
CA GLN A 121 10.20 -18.28 1.20
C GLN A 121 10.90 -17.58 2.36
N SER A 122 12.21 -17.78 2.47
CA SER A 122 13.04 -16.99 3.36
C SER A 122 13.10 -15.53 2.89
N LEU A 123 12.85 -14.61 3.78
CA LEU A 123 12.90 -13.18 3.51
C LEU A 123 14.32 -12.64 3.70
N PRO A 124 14.71 -11.61 2.92
CA PRO A 124 16.02 -10.97 3.10
C PRO A 124 16.16 -10.40 4.52
N SER A 125 17.32 -10.62 5.13
CA SER A 125 17.67 -10.09 6.46
C SER A 125 18.80 -9.05 6.30
N PRO A 126 18.87 -8.01 7.13
CA PRO A 126 17.97 -7.68 8.26
C PRO A 126 16.67 -6.99 7.83
N VAL A 127 15.61 -7.19 8.59
CA VAL A 127 14.31 -6.52 8.40
C VAL A 127 14.19 -5.36 9.37
N ARG A 128 13.85 -4.18 8.87
CA ARG A 128 13.72 -2.96 9.68
C ARG A 128 12.34 -2.90 10.36
N ARG A 129 12.22 -2.02 11.35
CA ARG A 129 10.90 -1.62 11.88
C ARG A 129 10.09 -0.92 10.78
N GLY A 130 8.79 -1.17 10.74
CA GLY A 130 7.87 -0.51 9.82
C GLY A 130 6.94 -1.46 9.09
N ILE A 131 6.25 -0.93 8.09
CA ILE A 131 5.38 -1.70 7.20
C ILE A 131 6.25 -2.34 6.11
N HIS A 132 5.99 -3.62 5.88
CA HIS A 132 6.61 -4.41 4.82
C HIS A 132 5.53 -5.06 3.98
N CYS A 133 5.74 -5.09 2.69
CA CYS A 133 4.83 -5.72 1.75
C CYS A 133 5.58 -6.62 0.78
N LEU A 134 4.93 -7.71 0.37
CA LEU A 134 5.50 -8.67 -0.55
C LEU A 134 4.42 -9.20 -1.50
N ARG A 135 4.81 -9.48 -2.73
CA ARG A 135 3.96 -10.10 -3.74
C ARG A 135 4.42 -11.54 -3.98
N PRO A 136 3.54 -12.54 -3.81
CA PRO A 136 3.88 -13.95 -4.02
C PRO A 136 4.36 -14.28 -5.43
N ARG A 137 3.94 -13.52 -6.44
CA ARG A 137 4.38 -13.66 -7.83
C ARG A 137 5.89 -13.52 -8.00
N ALA A 138 6.55 -12.70 -7.19
CA ALA A 138 8.01 -12.57 -7.20
C ALA A 138 8.71 -13.93 -6.97
N TYR A 139 7.98 -14.91 -6.43
CA TYR A 139 8.42 -16.27 -6.17
C TYR A 139 7.64 -17.33 -6.96
N GLY A 140 7.00 -16.91 -8.06
CA GLY A 140 6.32 -17.82 -8.98
C GLY A 140 4.92 -18.29 -8.55
N VAL A 141 4.32 -17.66 -7.53
CA VAL A 141 2.98 -18.00 -7.05
C VAL A 141 1.96 -16.96 -7.48
N GLU A 142 0.90 -17.42 -8.15
CA GLU A 142 -0.27 -16.64 -8.50
C GLU A 142 -1.53 -17.23 -7.85
N PHE A 143 -2.40 -16.35 -7.38
CA PHE A 143 -3.66 -16.76 -6.76
C PHE A 143 -4.73 -17.01 -7.82
N ARG A 144 -5.45 -18.12 -7.69
CA ARG A 144 -6.56 -18.48 -8.58
C ARG A 144 -7.85 -17.85 -8.12
N ALA A 145 -8.73 -17.52 -9.06
CA ALA A 145 -10.06 -17.02 -8.73
C ALA A 145 -10.85 -18.07 -7.94
N GLU A 146 -11.72 -17.62 -7.06
CA GLU A 146 -12.63 -18.44 -6.24
C GLU A 146 -11.88 -19.42 -5.32
N GLU A 147 -10.60 -19.15 -5.07
CA GLU A 147 -9.80 -19.89 -4.10
C GLU A 147 -9.40 -19.00 -2.91
N SER A 148 -9.42 -19.62 -1.73
CA SER A 148 -8.96 -19.00 -0.48
C SER A 148 -7.56 -19.49 -0.14
N TYR A 149 -6.77 -18.59 0.42
CA TYR A 149 -5.40 -18.85 0.85
C TYR A 149 -5.20 -18.34 2.26
N ARG A 150 -4.28 -18.98 2.99
CA ARG A 150 -3.72 -18.49 4.23
C ARG A 150 -2.28 -18.11 4.01
N TRP A 151 -1.88 -17.02 4.59
CA TRP A 151 -0.48 -16.61 4.54
C TRP A 151 0.02 -16.24 5.93
N TYR A 152 1.29 -16.45 6.16
CA TYR A 152 1.95 -16.21 7.43
C TYR A 152 3.32 -15.60 7.20
N VAL A 153 3.70 -14.66 8.04
CA VAL A 153 5.08 -14.22 8.23
C VAL A 153 5.53 -14.69 9.60
N THR A 154 6.65 -15.38 9.63
CA THR A 154 7.22 -15.98 10.84
C THR A 154 8.60 -15.41 11.09
N VAL A 155 8.86 -14.91 12.29
CA VAL A 155 10.23 -14.67 12.80
C VAL A 155 10.68 -15.92 13.54
N VAL A 156 11.72 -16.58 13.05
CA VAL A 156 12.31 -17.75 13.68
C VAL A 156 13.12 -17.31 14.90
N MET A 157 12.62 -17.57 16.08
CA MET A 157 13.26 -17.17 17.33
C MET A 157 14.35 -18.15 17.74
N ASP A 158 14.08 -19.43 17.55
CA ASP A 158 14.98 -20.53 17.87
C ASP A 158 14.67 -21.71 16.95
N PRO A 159 15.61 -22.14 16.08
CA PRO A 159 15.37 -23.25 15.14
C PRO A 159 14.98 -24.57 15.82
N ASP A 160 15.42 -24.77 17.04
CA ASP A 160 15.16 -26.01 17.79
C ASP A 160 13.85 -25.92 18.59
N ARG A 161 13.23 -24.73 18.66
CA ARG A 161 12.00 -24.48 19.44
C ARG A 161 10.99 -23.63 18.67
N PRO A 162 10.32 -24.20 17.64
CA PRO A 162 9.34 -23.46 16.83
C PRO A 162 8.17 -22.85 17.63
N SER A 163 7.91 -23.36 18.83
CA SER A 163 6.89 -22.79 19.73
C SER A 163 7.21 -21.38 20.23
N LEU A 164 8.44 -20.92 20.08
CA LEU A 164 8.88 -19.57 20.42
C LEU A 164 8.72 -18.59 19.26
N ASP A 165 8.46 -19.10 18.06
CA ASP A 165 8.37 -18.26 16.87
C ASP A 165 7.25 -17.24 16.98
N VAL A 166 7.52 -16.05 16.44
CA VAL A 166 6.52 -14.98 16.33
C VAL A 166 5.89 -15.04 14.96
N VAL A 167 4.58 -15.24 14.93
CA VAL A 167 3.82 -15.45 13.70
C VAL A 167 2.69 -14.43 13.57
N ALA A 168 2.56 -13.81 12.41
CA ALA A 168 1.40 -13.04 12.01
C ALA A 168 0.94 -13.46 10.61
N GLY A 169 -0.35 -13.32 10.34
CA GLY A 169 -0.90 -13.73 9.04
C GLY A 169 -2.39 -13.47 8.92
N GLY A 170 -2.95 -13.86 7.79
CA GLY A 170 -4.35 -13.68 7.47
C GLY A 170 -4.87 -14.63 6.42
N MET A 171 -6.14 -14.45 6.10
CA MET A 171 -6.80 -15.17 5.02
C MET A 171 -7.17 -14.21 3.90
N ILE A 172 -6.99 -14.68 2.68
CA ILE A 172 -7.31 -13.96 1.46
C ILE A 172 -8.10 -14.87 0.52
N GLU A 173 -9.17 -14.35 -0.05
CA GLU A 173 -9.92 -15.00 -1.12
C GLU A 173 -9.83 -14.15 -2.37
N ARG A 174 -9.44 -14.77 -3.48
CA ARG A 174 -9.44 -14.07 -4.75
C ARG A 174 -10.77 -14.32 -5.47
N ILE A 175 -11.45 -13.23 -5.79
CA ILE A 175 -12.65 -13.23 -6.66
C ILE A 175 -12.27 -12.88 -8.09
N SER A 176 -13.09 -13.31 -9.06
CA SER A 176 -12.90 -12.91 -10.46
C SER A 176 -13.33 -11.45 -10.66
N LEU A 177 -12.78 -10.78 -11.68
CA LEU A 177 -13.21 -9.45 -12.07
C LEU A 177 -14.67 -9.44 -12.54
N ASP A 178 -15.09 -10.50 -13.25
CA ASP A 178 -16.45 -10.64 -13.74
C ASP A 178 -17.45 -10.74 -12.58
N GLU A 179 -17.13 -11.49 -11.53
CA GLU A 179 -17.92 -11.55 -10.31
C GLU A 179 -17.98 -10.20 -9.61
N ALA A 180 -16.83 -9.52 -9.50
CA ALA A 180 -16.76 -8.19 -8.91
C ALA A 180 -17.64 -7.20 -9.66
N CYS A 181 -17.62 -7.20 -10.99
CA CYS A 181 -18.45 -6.33 -11.82
C CYS A 181 -19.93 -6.71 -11.80
N ALA A 182 -20.26 -8.00 -11.81
CA ALA A 182 -21.64 -8.50 -11.79
C ALA A 182 -22.40 -8.12 -10.51
N LEU A 183 -21.70 -7.94 -9.40
CA LEU A 183 -22.24 -7.50 -8.12
C LEU A 183 -22.46 -5.98 -8.01
N GLY A 184 -22.37 -5.26 -9.13
CA GLY A 184 -22.56 -3.81 -9.18
C GLY A 184 -21.40 -3.02 -8.55
N MET A 185 -20.28 -3.69 -8.29
CA MET A 185 -19.07 -3.02 -7.83
C MET A 185 -18.49 -2.21 -8.99
N PRO A 186 -17.96 -1.02 -8.75
CA PRO A 186 -17.21 -0.31 -9.77
C PRO A 186 -16.10 -1.26 -10.25
N CYS A 187 -16.13 -1.60 -11.55
CA CYS A 187 -15.16 -2.52 -12.14
C CYS A 187 -13.75 -2.07 -11.74
N PRO A 188 -12.99 -2.91 -11.05
CA PRO A 188 -11.72 -2.51 -10.47
C PRO A 188 -10.58 -2.55 -11.50
N SER A 189 -10.80 -1.99 -12.68
CA SER A 189 -9.70 -1.56 -13.56
C SER A 189 -9.02 -0.30 -13.01
N ALA A 190 -9.30 -0.01 -11.74
CA ALA A 190 -8.91 1.21 -11.12
C ALA A 190 -7.40 1.34 -11.05
N ALA A 191 -6.91 2.42 -11.63
CA ALA A 191 -5.60 2.94 -11.29
C ALA A 191 -5.48 3.04 -9.76
N CYS A 192 -4.27 2.86 -9.24
CA CYS A 192 -4.01 3.13 -7.84
C CYS A 192 -3.91 4.66 -7.68
N ASP A 193 -5.01 5.25 -7.29
CA ASP A 193 -5.20 6.66 -6.99
C ASP A 193 -6.17 6.82 -5.80
N THR A 194 -6.42 8.03 -5.37
CA THR A 194 -7.31 8.32 -4.25
C THR A 194 -8.71 7.76 -4.47
N ASP A 195 -9.27 7.91 -5.67
CA ASP A 195 -10.58 7.36 -6.02
C ASP A 195 -10.58 5.83 -6.04
N GLY A 196 -9.47 5.22 -6.44
CA GLY A 196 -9.26 3.79 -6.40
C GLY A 196 -9.35 3.24 -4.97
N ILE A 197 -8.80 3.93 -3.98
CA ILE A 197 -8.89 3.54 -2.57
C ILE A 197 -10.35 3.45 -2.13
N TYR A 198 -11.17 4.49 -2.42
CA TYR A 198 -12.59 4.49 -2.07
C TYR A 198 -13.34 3.35 -2.76
N ARG A 199 -13.10 3.13 -4.05
CA ARG A 199 -13.72 2.03 -4.80
C ARG A 199 -13.36 0.66 -4.22
N TYR A 200 -12.10 0.43 -3.89
CA TYR A 200 -11.67 -0.84 -3.29
C TYR A 200 -12.30 -1.06 -1.91
N THR A 201 -12.29 -0.05 -1.05
CA THR A 201 -12.85 -0.16 0.31
C THR A 201 -14.37 -0.35 0.28
N GLU A 202 -15.10 0.40 -0.53
CA GLU A 202 -16.54 0.25 -0.72
C GLU A 202 -16.93 -1.10 -1.31
N SER A 203 -16.06 -1.68 -2.15
CA SER A 203 -16.24 -3.00 -2.76
C SER A 203 -15.79 -4.15 -1.86
N GLY A 204 -15.26 -3.87 -0.68
CA GLY A 204 -14.74 -4.89 0.24
C GLY A 204 -13.45 -5.57 -0.23
N LEU A 205 -12.68 -4.92 -1.11
CA LEU A 205 -11.41 -5.39 -1.65
C LEU A 205 -10.25 -4.89 -0.79
N TRP A 206 -10.14 -5.45 0.40
CA TRP A 206 -9.18 -5.01 1.41
C TRP A 206 -7.74 -5.00 0.92
N TYR A 207 -7.28 -6.12 0.35
CA TYR A 207 -5.89 -6.26 -0.08
C TYR A 207 -5.52 -5.27 -1.18
N ASP A 208 -6.47 -4.97 -2.08
CA ASP A 208 -6.29 -3.99 -3.15
C ASP A 208 -6.22 -2.57 -2.60
N ALA A 209 -7.05 -2.24 -1.61
CA ALA A 209 -7.06 -0.94 -0.93
C ALA A 209 -5.75 -0.69 -0.16
N ILE A 210 -5.32 -1.65 0.67
CA ILE A 210 -4.08 -1.54 1.45
C ILE A 210 -2.86 -1.45 0.53
N ALA A 211 -2.81 -2.28 -0.53
CA ALA A 211 -1.71 -2.23 -1.51
C ALA A 211 -1.62 -0.86 -2.19
N CYS A 212 -2.77 -0.27 -2.54
CA CYS A 212 -2.81 1.05 -3.16
C CYS A 212 -2.36 2.14 -2.18
N LEU A 213 -2.85 2.11 -0.93
CA LEU A 213 -2.43 3.07 0.09
C LEU A 213 -0.93 3.04 0.34
N VAL A 214 -0.35 1.85 0.52
CA VAL A 214 1.11 1.73 0.74
C VAL A 214 1.88 2.25 -0.47
N GLN A 215 1.45 1.93 -1.69
CA GLN A 215 2.07 2.44 -2.91
C GLN A 215 2.02 3.98 -3.00
N LEU A 216 0.87 4.59 -2.66
CA LEU A 216 0.72 6.04 -2.70
C LEU A 216 1.53 6.74 -1.61
N MET A 217 1.64 6.14 -0.42
CA MET A 217 2.53 6.62 0.65
C MET A 217 4.01 6.61 0.23
N GLU A 218 4.45 5.57 -0.49
CA GLU A 218 5.82 5.49 -1.01
C GLU A 218 6.09 6.52 -2.11
N GLN A 219 5.09 6.80 -2.95
CA GLN A 219 5.20 7.77 -4.05
C GLN A 219 5.08 9.23 -3.58
N ASN A 220 4.41 9.47 -2.46
CA ASN A 220 4.07 10.80 -1.94
C ASN A 220 4.43 10.88 -0.45
N SER A 221 5.72 10.76 -0.13
CA SER A 221 6.22 10.69 1.25
C SER A 221 5.88 11.92 2.12
N ASP A 222 5.61 13.05 1.48
CA ASP A 222 5.30 14.32 2.15
C ASP A 222 3.78 14.55 2.32
N ASP A 223 2.96 13.60 1.86
CA ASP A 223 1.50 13.68 1.95
C ASP A 223 0.95 12.73 3.03
N ASP A 224 0.72 13.27 4.21
CA ASP A 224 0.22 12.52 5.36
C ASP A 224 -1.21 11.97 5.19
N ARG A 225 -1.96 12.41 4.17
CA ARG A 225 -3.35 11.98 3.96
C ARG A 225 -3.45 10.46 3.76
N PHE A 226 -2.54 9.87 3.01
CA PHE A 226 -2.55 8.42 2.77
C PHE A 226 -2.23 7.64 4.04
N ARG A 227 -1.39 8.20 4.91
CA ARG A 227 -1.11 7.64 6.22
C ARG A 227 -2.35 7.65 7.10
N LEU A 228 -3.04 8.79 7.16
CA LEU A 228 -4.30 8.92 7.91
C LEU A 228 -5.38 7.96 7.39
N MET A 229 -5.50 7.77 6.07
CA MET A 229 -6.42 6.82 5.48
C MET A 229 -6.09 5.38 5.86
N LEU A 230 -4.80 5.01 5.84
CA LEU A 230 -4.34 3.69 6.26
C LEU A 230 -4.65 3.44 7.74
N ASP A 231 -4.27 4.36 8.61
CA ASP A 231 -4.48 4.25 10.05
C ASP A 231 -5.98 4.13 10.38
N HIS A 232 -6.83 4.90 9.69
CA HIS A 232 -8.29 4.80 9.83
C HIS A 232 -8.83 3.41 9.46
N LEU A 233 -8.43 2.87 8.30
CA LEU A 233 -8.87 1.54 7.86
C LEU A 233 -8.36 0.42 8.80
N LEU A 234 -7.13 0.53 9.26
CA LEU A 234 -6.56 -0.42 10.21
C LEU A 234 -7.35 -0.39 11.52
N HIS A 235 -7.64 0.79 12.05
CA HIS A 235 -8.43 0.96 13.26
C HIS A 235 -9.84 0.39 13.10
N GLN A 236 -10.52 0.69 11.98
CA GLN A 236 -11.86 0.14 11.67
C GLN A 236 -11.85 -1.40 11.65
N SER A 237 -10.73 -2.00 11.26
CA SER A 237 -10.56 -3.46 11.18
C SER A 237 -9.98 -4.08 12.46
N GLY A 238 -9.86 -3.30 13.53
CA GLY A 238 -9.32 -3.75 14.81
C GLY A 238 -7.81 -4.05 14.76
N VAL A 239 -7.07 -3.38 13.88
CA VAL A 239 -5.60 -3.42 13.82
C VAL A 239 -5.05 -2.15 14.44
N HIS A 240 -4.24 -2.29 15.46
CA HIS A 240 -3.60 -1.16 16.15
C HIS A 240 -2.09 -1.27 16.03
N LEU A 241 -1.46 -0.28 15.42
CA LEU A 241 -0.01 -0.22 15.28
C LEU A 241 0.61 0.46 16.52
N PRO A 242 1.78 -0.01 17.01
CA PRO A 242 2.48 0.65 18.11
C PRO A 242 2.93 2.05 17.69
N GLY A 243 2.48 3.05 18.37
CA GLY A 243 2.74 4.45 18.09
C GLY A 243 1.47 5.27 17.79
N ASP A 244 0.33 4.62 17.55
CA ASP A 244 -0.98 5.26 17.39
C ASP A 244 -1.63 5.58 18.76
N SER A 245 -0.82 5.90 19.77
CA SER A 245 -1.34 6.46 21.01
C SER A 245 -1.76 7.90 20.72
N SER A 246 -2.91 8.07 20.07
CA SER A 246 -3.68 9.30 20.22
C SER A 246 -4.39 9.24 21.57
N PRO A 247 -4.41 10.37 22.30
CA PRO A 247 -4.88 10.47 23.68
C PRO A 247 -6.37 10.11 23.84
#